data_298522065803e34a8895414fbfdcda30
#
_entry.id   298522065803e34a8895414fbfdcda30
#
_cell.length_a   1.000
_cell.length_b   1.000
_cell.length_c   1.000
_cell.angle_alpha   90.00
_cell.angle_beta   90.00
_cell.angle_gamma   90.00
#
_symmetry.space_group_name_H-M   'P 1'
#
loop_
_entity.id
_entity.type
_entity.pdbx_description
1 polymer ?
#
loop_
_entity_poly.entity_id
_entity_poly.type
_entity_poly.pdbx_seq_one_letter_code
_entity_poly.pdbx_strand_id
1 'polypeptide(L)'
;MITPPGRQVLLFAAGGVSFALPLMAVREIVKLPAGPERPEPDRSIGLADALGLEGDPRFALVLMDATASELRVDEMRGVGDLAEAEVFRLPARSVAARPSPFAAAVRLGEVLHLELAPAALLDSRTVVWRPPPEQHDLPPAERELVAERGGRALAVPLSLVVQVIERARLSPVPLAPPGHRGLLYHGRALHSVWDVASLLGWPDSGKPEVILLLDAGGTTAGLLVDRVRGLGEGAGPVRRPRWDVLLAPQEEG
;
A
#
# COMPACT_ATOMS: atom_id res chain seq x y z
N MET A 1 11.24 -27.49 -24.35
CA MET A 1 11.21 -26.93 -22.98
C MET A 1 9.74 -26.62 -22.71
N ILE A 2 9.05 -27.43 -21.91
CA ILE A 2 7.62 -27.25 -21.59
C ILE A 2 7.59 -26.14 -20.56
N THR A 3 7.10 -24.96 -20.92
CA THR A 3 6.81 -23.89 -19.98
C THR A 3 5.77 -24.44 -19.00
N PRO A 4 6.00 -24.40 -17.69
CA PRO A 4 4.97 -24.83 -16.75
C PRO A 4 3.72 -24.00 -17.00
N PRO A 5 2.52 -24.60 -16.88
CA PRO A 5 1.28 -23.86 -17.07
C PRO A 5 1.31 -22.61 -16.21
N GLY A 6 1.00 -21.46 -16.79
CA GLY A 6 0.97 -20.19 -16.09
C GLY A 6 0.13 -20.32 -14.82
N ARG A 7 0.58 -19.75 -13.72
CA ARG A 7 -0.16 -19.75 -12.46
C ARG A 7 -1.35 -18.80 -12.62
N GLN A 8 -2.55 -19.36 -12.73
CA GLN A 8 -3.77 -18.57 -12.84
C GLN A 8 -4.17 -17.98 -11.50
N VAL A 9 -4.66 -16.76 -11.53
CA VAL A 9 -5.18 -16.03 -10.37
C VAL A 9 -6.60 -15.57 -10.65
N LEU A 10 -7.45 -15.69 -9.64
CA LEU A 10 -8.77 -15.09 -9.61
C LEU A 10 -8.63 -13.62 -9.24
N LEU A 11 -9.25 -12.73 -10.02
CA LEU A 11 -9.21 -11.28 -9.83
C LEU A 11 -10.56 -10.80 -9.34
N PHE A 12 -10.57 -10.01 -8.27
CA PHE A 12 -11.79 -9.50 -7.64
C PHE A 12 -11.52 -8.19 -6.89
N ALA A 13 -12.58 -7.59 -6.37
CA ALA A 13 -12.48 -6.39 -5.55
C ALA A 13 -13.29 -6.51 -4.27
N ALA A 14 -12.83 -5.81 -3.23
CA ALA A 14 -13.55 -5.58 -1.99
C ALA A 14 -13.20 -4.17 -1.46
N GLY A 15 -14.21 -3.40 -1.07
CA GLY A 15 -14.04 -2.02 -0.62
C GLY A 15 -13.31 -1.13 -1.65
N GLY A 16 -13.51 -1.39 -2.96
CA GLY A 16 -12.85 -0.64 -4.03
C GLY A 16 -11.39 -0.99 -4.27
N VAL A 17 -10.78 -1.86 -3.47
CA VAL A 17 -9.40 -2.33 -3.63
C VAL A 17 -9.39 -3.60 -4.48
N SER A 18 -8.37 -3.73 -5.36
CA SER A 18 -8.21 -4.87 -6.26
C SER A 18 -7.34 -5.96 -5.63
N PHE A 19 -7.81 -7.19 -5.68
CA PHE A 19 -7.14 -8.36 -5.11
C PHE A 19 -6.93 -9.46 -6.15
N ALA A 20 -5.96 -10.32 -5.88
CA ALA A 20 -5.72 -11.55 -6.59
C ALA A 20 -5.64 -12.72 -5.60
N LEU A 21 -6.11 -13.89 -6.02
CA LEU A 21 -6.00 -15.13 -5.26
C LEU A 21 -5.64 -16.26 -6.21
N PRO A 22 -4.67 -17.15 -5.88
CA PRO A 22 -4.39 -18.32 -6.71
C PRO A 22 -5.68 -19.09 -7.02
N LEU A 23 -5.96 -19.31 -8.29
CA LEU A 23 -7.21 -19.98 -8.71
C LEU A 23 -7.36 -21.37 -8.06
N MET A 24 -6.25 -22.07 -7.86
CA MET A 24 -6.23 -23.37 -7.16
C MET A 24 -6.61 -23.28 -5.67
N ALA A 25 -6.60 -22.10 -5.08
CA ALA A 25 -7.04 -21.90 -3.70
C ALA A 25 -8.56 -21.77 -3.57
N VAL A 26 -9.29 -21.68 -4.70
CA VAL A 26 -10.73 -21.53 -4.75
C VAL A 26 -11.38 -22.82 -5.24
N ARG A 27 -12.30 -23.36 -4.44
CA ARG A 27 -13.10 -24.53 -4.80
C ARG A 27 -14.33 -24.17 -5.62
N GLU A 28 -14.98 -23.08 -5.22
CA GLU A 28 -16.27 -22.66 -5.78
C GLU A 28 -16.45 -21.15 -5.65
N ILE A 29 -17.17 -20.57 -6.60
CA ILE A 29 -17.61 -19.17 -6.56
C ILE A 29 -19.13 -19.16 -6.54
N VAL A 30 -19.70 -18.59 -5.47
CA VAL A 30 -21.14 -18.51 -5.28
C VAL A 30 -21.58 -17.06 -5.37
N LYS A 31 -22.62 -16.78 -6.17
CA LYS A 31 -23.26 -15.48 -6.16
C LYS A 31 -24.20 -15.38 -4.96
N LEU A 32 -24.02 -14.38 -4.13
CA LEU A 32 -24.85 -14.15 -2.96
C LEU A 32 -26.21 -13.53 -3.34
N PRO A 33 -27.32 -13.94 -2.69
CA PRO A 33 -28.62 -13.31 -2.89
C PRO A 33 -28.58 -11.84 -2.44
N ALA A 34 -29.35 -11.00 -3.09
CA ALA A 34 -29.56 -9.62 -2.65
C ALA A 34 -30.49 -9.60 -1.43
N GLY A 35 -30.15 -8.84 -0.39
CA GLY A 35 -31.03 -8.62 0.76
C GLY A 35 -30.43 -9.00 2.12
N PRO A 36 -31.12 -8.65 3.23
CA PRO A 36 -30.63 -8.84 4.59
C PRO A 36 -30.65 -10.30 5.09
N GLU A 37 -31.39 -11.18 4.46
CA GLU A 37 -31.48 -12.61 4.83
C GLU A 37 -30.34 -13.41 4.18
N ARG A 38 -29.11 -13.13 4.57
CA ARG A 38 -27.96 -13.95 4.17
C ARG A 38 -27.60 -14.87 5.33
N PRO A 39 -27.80 -16.18 5.22
CA PRO A 39 -27.27 -17.09 6.23
C PRO A 39 -25.75 -16.91 6.24
N GLU A 40 -25.23 -16.56 7.39
CA GLU A 40 -23.77 -16.51 7.60
C GLU A 40 -23.33 -17.90 8.05
N PRO A 41 -22.59 -18.65 7.22
CA PRO A 41 -21.94 -19.86 7.70
C PRO A 41 -20.95 -19.48 8.81
N ASP A 42 -20.79 -20.35 9.80
CA ASP A 42 -19.94 -20.13 10.99
C ASP A 42 -18.49 -19.71 10.67
N ARG A 43 -18.08 -19.77 9.41
CA ARG A 43 -16.71 -19.47 8.93
C ARG A 43 -16.70 -18.61 7.67
N SER A 44 -17.58 -17.64 7.63
CA SER A 44 -17.61 -16.64 6.57
C SER A 44 -16.86 -15.38 7.00
N ILE A 45 -16.02 -14.87 6.12
CA ILE A 45 -15.24 -13.65 6.34
C ILE A 45 -15.62 -12.62 5.27
N GLY A 46 -16.17 -11.50 5.70
CA GLY A 46 -16.28 -10.31 4.86
C GLY A 46 -14.88 -9.73 4.62
N LEU A 47 -14.36 -9.83 3.39
CA LEU A 47 -13.00 -9.36 3.13
C LEU A 47 -12.86 -7.86 3.39
N ALA A 48 -13.83 -7.05 2.97
CA ALA A 48 -13.81 -5.62 3.22
C ALA A 48 -13.74 -5.33 4.72
N ASP A 49 -14.63 -5.94 5.53
CA ASP A 49 -14.66 -5.75 6.98
C ASP A 49 -13.36 -6.19 7.64
N ALA A 50 -12.82 -7.37 7.27
CA ALA A 50 -11.57 -7.89 7.81
C ALA A 50 -10.37 -6.97 7.52
N LEU A 51 -10.45 -6.19 6.44
CA LEU A 51 -9.43 -5.24 6.02
C LEU A 51 -9.72 -3.80 6.43
N GLY A 52 -10.79 -3.55 7.20
CA GLY A 52 -11.20 -2.21 7.62
C GLY A 52 -11.66 -1.32 6.47
N LEU A 53 -12.27 -1.92 5.44
CA LEU A 53 -12.82 -1.24 4.27
C LEU A 53 -14.35 -1.27 4.32
N GLU A 54 -14.99 -0.32 3.65
CA GLU A 54 -16.43 -0.36 3.40
C GLU A 54 -16.69 -1.17 2.13
N GLY A 55 -17.61 -2.17 2.17
CA GLY A 55 -17.92 -3.04 1.04
C GLY A 55 -19.36 -3.57 1.08
N ASP A 56 -19.83 -4.04 -0.08
CA ASP A 56 -21.14 -4.72 -0.23
C ASP A 56 -20.90 -6.07 -0.91
N PRO A 57 -20.68 -7.14 -0.14
CA PRO A 57 -20.30 -8.43 -0.70
C PRO A 57 -21.43 -9.04 -1.52
N ARG A 58 -21.11 -9.38 -2.76
CA ARG A 58 -22.06 -9.99 -3.75
C ARG A 58 -21.66 -11.40 -4.15
N PHE A 59 -20.45 -11.82 -3.79
CA PHE A 59 -19.92 -13.13 -4.11
C PHE A 59 -19.25 -13.73 -2.89
N ALA A 60 -19.29 -15.06 -2.82
CA ALA A 60 -18.54 -15.85 -1.85
C ALA A 60 -17.55 -16.76 -2.59
N LEU A 61 -16.30 -16.73 -2.18
CA LEU A 61 -15.23 -17.60 -2.65
C LEU A 61 -15.05 -18.69 -1.60
N VAL A 62 -15.42 -19.92 -1.91
CA VAL A 62 -15.19 -21.07 -1.03
C VAL A 62 -13.76 -21.54 -1.22
N LEU A 63 -12.95 -21.50 -0.16
CA LEU A 63 -11.55 -21.80 -0.23
C LEU A 63 -11.27 -23.31 -0.15
N MET A 64 -10.16 -23.75 -0.76
CA MET A 64 -9.66 -25.14 -0.72
C MET A 64 -8.88 -25.42 0.57
N ASP A 65 -9.35 -24.90 1.70
CA ASP A 65 -8.78 -25.23 3.01
C ASP A 65 -9.54 -26.42 3.66
N ALA A 66 -8.97 -26.96 4.74
CA ALA A 66 -9.59 -28.09 5.46
C ALA A 66 -10.97 -27.79 6.05
N THR A 67 -11.33 -26.52 6.14
CA THR A 67 -12.54 -26.03 6.79
C THR A 67 -13.54 -25.44 5.80
N ALA A 68 -13.19 -25.39 4.50
CA ALA A 68 -14.01 -24.78 3.46
C ALA A 68 -14.46 -23.35 3.83
N SER A 69 -13.52 -22.55 4.33
CA SER A 69 -13.77 -21.14 4.70
C SER A 69 -14.31 -20.34 3.51
N GLU A 70 -15.23 -19.44 3.79
CA GLU A 70 -15.87 -18.59 2.80
C GLU A 70 -15.33 -17.16 2.89
N LEU A 71 -14.84 -16.64 1.77
CA LEU A 71 -14.38 -15.27 1.65
C LEU A 71 -15.39 -14.46 0.83
N ARG A 72 -16.06 -13.49 1.46
CA ARG A 72 -17.04 -12.64 0.80
C ARG A 72 -16.39 -11.41 0.19
N VAL A 73 -16.72 -11.16 -1.09
CA VAL A 73 -16.13 -10.10 -1.91
C VAL A 73 -17.22 -9.35 -2.70
N ASP A 74 -16.92 -8.11 -3.08
CA ASP A 74 -17.91 -7.23 -3.70
C ASP A 74 -18.09 -7.52 -5.19
N GLU A 75 -16.98 -7.73 -5.91
CA GLU A 75 -16.97 -7.80 -7.37
C GLU A 75 -16.02 -8.87 -7.86
N MET A 76 -16.46 -9.65 -8.84
CA MET A 76 -15.59 -10.56 -9.60
C MET A 76 -15.11 -9.88 -10.89
N ARG A 77 -13.80 -9.90 -11.14
CA ARG A 77 -13.19 -9.27 -12.32
C ARG A 77 -12.67 -10.26 -13.35
N GLY A 78 -12.61 -11.54 -13.01
CA GLY A 78 -12.23 -12.60 -13.93
C GLY A 78 -11.00 -13.39 -13.48
N VAL A 79 -10.31 -13.97 -14.45
CA VAL A 79 -9.09 -14.76 -14.23
C VAL A 79 -7.94 -14.12 -14.98
N GLY A 80 -6.80 -13.97 -14.32
CA GLY A 80 -5.55 -13.50 -14.90
C GLY A 80 -4.50 -14.59 -14.96
N ASP A 81 -3.51 -14.42 -15.83
CA ASP A 81 -2.34 -15.30 -15.92
C ASP A 81 -1.11 -14.57 -15.38
N LEU A 82 -0.46 -15.15 -14.40
CA LEU A 82 0.77 -14.58 -13.84
C LEU A 82 1.96 -14.62 -14.81
N ALA A 83 1.88 -15.39 -15.90
CA ALA A 83 2.88 -15.33 -16.96
C ALA A 83 2.90 -13.98 -17.69
N GLU A 84 1.77 -13.27 -17.69
CA GLU A 84 1.60 -11.94 -18.28
C GLU A 84 1.72 -10.81 -17.25
N ALA A 85 1.97 -11.14 -15.99
CA ALA A 85 1.99 -10.21 -14.88
C ALA A 85 3.40 -9.82 -14.46
N GLU A 86 3.51 -8.62 -13.90
CA GLU A 86 4.67 -8.21 -13.11
C GLU A 86 4.34 -8.45 -11.63
N VAL A 87 5.17 -9.25 -10.95
CA VAL A 87 5.00 -9.59 -9.54
C VAL A 87 6.05 -8.87 -8.70
N PHE A 88 5.59 -8.16 -7.68
CA PHE A 88 6.44 -7.36 -6.79
C PHE A 88 6.32 -7.83 -5.36
N ARG A 89 7.43 -7.83 -4.64
CA ARG A 89 7.38 -7.81 -3.17
C ARG A 89 6.75 -6.50 -2.71
N LEU A 90 5.92 -6.57 -1.68
CA LEU A 90 5.44 -5.36 -1.03
C LEU A 90 6.61 -4.63 -0.38
N PRO A 91 6.73 -3.31 -0.57
CA PRO A 91 7.74 -2.53 0.12
C PRO A 91 7.59 -2.68 1.64
N ALA A 92 8.70 -2.62 2.35
CA ALA A 92 8.69 -2.66 3.81
C ALA A 92 7.75 -1.59 4.38
N ARG A 93 7.06 -1.92 5.48
CA ARG A 93 6.10 -1.03 6.17
C ARG A 93 4.81 -0.68 5.40
N SER A 94 4.58 -1.27 4.21
CA SER A 94 3.31 -1.04 3.49
C SER A 94 2.09 -1.59 4.24
N VAL A 95 2.27 -2.61 5.09
CA VAL A 95 1.20 -3.28 5.84
C VAL A 95 1.58 -3.32 7.31
N ALA A 96 0.66 -2.91 8.18
CA ALA A 96 0.84 -2.95 9.63
C ALA A 96 0.45 -4.30 10.25
N ALA A 97 -0.29 -5.15 9.55
CA ALA A 97 -0.70 -6.46 10.06
C ALA A 97 0.43 -7.50 10.00
N ARG A 98 0.49 -8.39 11.01
CA ARG A 98 1.44 -9.49 11.07
C ARG A 98 0.74 -10.79 11.51
N PRO A 99 0.94 -11.93 10.79
CA PRO A 99 1.60 -11.99 9.48
C PRO A 99 0.87 -11.12 8.45
N SER A 100 1.56 -10.69 7.38
CA SER A 100 0.91 -9.91 6.34
C SER A 100 -0.17 -10.75 5.63
N PRO A 101 -1.42 -10.26 5.48
CA PRO A 101 -2.45 -10.94 4.71
C PRO A 101 -2.19 -10.90 3.20
N PHE A 102 -1.13 -10.21 2.77
CA PHE A 102 -0.74 -10.08 1.36
C PHE A 102 0.62 -10.73 1.11
N ALA A 103 0.67 -11.63 0.14
CA ALA A 103 1.88 -12.32 -0.29
C ALA A 103 2.73 -11.45 -1.24
N ALA A 104 2.08 -10.72 -2.13
CA ALA A 104 2.72 -9.93 -3.17
C ALA A 104 1.79 -8.82 -3.68
N ALA A 105 2.32 -7.94 -4.54
CA ALA A 105 1.54 -7.11 -5.42
C ALA A 105 1.73 -7.61 -6.87
N VAL A 106 0.63 -7.76 -7.60
CA VAL A 106 0.59 -8.30 -8.96
C VAL A 106 0.04 -7.23 -9.89
N ARG A 107 0.83 -6.80 -10.86
CA ARG A 107 0.38 -5.87 -11.88
C ARG A 107 -0.02 -6.63 -13.14
N LEU A 108 -1.30 -6.50 -13.52
CA LEU A 108 -1.86 -7.01 -14.76
C LEU A 108 -2.42 -5.84 -15.57
N GLY A 109 -1.84 -5.57 -16.72
CA GLY A 109 -2.12 -4.35 -17.47
C GLY A 109 -1.81 -3.10 -16.66
N GLU A 110 -2.79 -2.23 -16.47
CA GLU A 110 -2.65 -0.98 -15.70
C GLU A 110 -3.12 -1.11 -14.24
N VAL A 111 -3.58 -2.29 -13.83
CA VAL A 111 -4.15 -2.50 -12.49
C VAL A 111 -3.18 -3.25 -11.61
N LEU A 112 -2.96 -2.70 -10.40
CA LEU A 112 -2.22 -3.37 -9.34
C LEU A 112 -3.22 -4.11 -8.43
N HIS A 113 -2.99 -5.39 -8.24
CA HIS A 113 -3.76 -6.27 -7.38
C HIS A 113 -2.91 -6.70 -6.18
N LEU A 114 -3.48 -6.75 -4.99
CA LEU A 114 -2.82 -7.35 -3.82
C LEU A 114 -3.10 -8.86 -3.81
N GLU A 115 -2.07 -9.68 -3.92
CA GLU A 115 -2.22 -11.14 -3.82
C GLU A 115 -2.46 -11.53 -2.37
N LEU A 116 -3.63 -12.10 -2.10
CA LEU A 116 -4.01 -12.54 -0.76
C LEU A 116 -3.28 -13.82 -0.36
N ALA A 117 -2.92 -13.89 0.92
CA ALA A 117 -2.50 -15.09 1.63
C ALA A 117 -3.61 -15.48 2.62
N PRO A 118 -4.59 -16.33 2.23
CA PRO A 118 -5.80 -16.57 3.03
C PRO A 118 -5.52 -17.06 4.45
N ALA A 119 -4.55 -17.95 4.62
CA ALA A 119 -4.15 -18.42 5.95
C ALA A 119 -3.66 -17.28 6.85
N ALA A 120 -2.86 -16.36 6.30
CA ALA A 120 -2.38 -15.21 7.06
C ALA A 120 -3.49 -14.21 7.36
N LEU A 121 -4.51 -14.09 6.49
CA LEU A 121 -5.65 -13.21 6.74
C LEU A 121 -6.43 -13.63 8.01
N LEU A 122 -6.57 -14.93 8.24
CA LEU A 122 -7.25 -15.47 9.43
C LEU A 122 -6.47 -15.25 10.72
N ASP A 123 -5.16 -15.21 10.64
CA ASP A 123 -4.25 -15.14 11.80
C ASP A 123 -3.65 -13.73 11.98
N SER A 124 -3.89 -12.81 11.05
CA SER A 124 -3.25 -11.50 11.09
C SER A 124 -3.74 -10.65 12.26
N ARG A 125 -2.79 -10.00 12.94
CA ARG A 125 -3.04 -9.03 13.99
C ARG A 125 -2.46 -7.69 13.57
N THR A 126 -3.19 -6.62 13.79
CA THR A 126 -2.68 -5.27 13.54
C THR A 126 -1.58 -4.97 14.55
N VAL A 127 -0.38 -4.71 14.06
CA VAL A 127 0.72 -4.22 14.89
C VAL A 127 0.54 -2.72 15.08
N VAL A 128 0.61 -2.25 16.32
CA VAL A 128 0.54 -0.83 16.61
C VAL A 128 1.76 -0.15 16.01
N TRP A 129 1.53 0.64 14.97
CA TRP A 129 2.58 1.47 14.39
C TRP A 129 2.93 2.59 15.37
N ARG A 130 4.21 2.74 15.66
CA ARG A 130 4.73 3.87 16.43
C ARG A 130 5.44 4.82 15.46
N PRO A 131 5.12 6.12 15.51
CA PRO A 131 5.92 7.10 14.77
C PRO A 131 7.37 7.02 15.22
N PRO A 132 8.33 7.30 14.32
CA PRO A 132 9.72 7.44 14.73
C PRO A 132 9.83 8.46 15.88
N PRO A 133 10.79 8.27 16.81
CA PRO A 133 11.01 9.22 17.88
C PRO A 133 11.28 10.62 17.33
N GLU A 134 10.97 11.64 18.12
CA GLU A 134 11.27 13.02 17.75
C GLU A 134 12.74 13.15 17.30
N GLN A 135 12.92 13.74 16.14
CA GLN A 135 14.22 13.88 15.53
C GLN A 135 14.61 15.34 15.50
N HIS A 136 15.87 15.59 15.80
CA HIS A 136 16.44 16.91 15.60
C HIS A 136 16.64 17.15 14.10
N ASP A 137 16.36 18.36 13.67
CA ASP A 137 16.59 18.76 12.30
C ASP A 137 18.09 18.69 11.97
N LEU A 138 18.40 18.27 10.74
CA LEU A 138 19.76 18.28 10.23
C LEU A 138 20.20 19.72 9.91
N PRO A 139 21.51 20.00 9.94
CA PRO A 139 22.03 21.24 9.39
C PRO A 139 21.69 21.34 7.91
N PRO A 140 21.64 22.58 7.33
CA PRO A 140 21.41 22.76 5.92
C PRO A 140 22.42 21.98 5.07
N ALA A 141 21.92 21.30 4.03
CA ALA A 141 22.78 20.69 3.03
C ALA A 141 23.24 21.74 2.01
N GLU A 142 24.33 21.49 1.31
CA GLU A 142 24.88 22.40 0.28
C GLU A 142 23.85 22.71 -0.81
N ARG A 143 23.00 21.72 -1.17
CA ARG A 143 21.91 21.90 -2.13
C ARG A 143 20.65 21.18 -1.61
N GLU A 144 19.58 21.92 -1.46
CA GLU A 144 18.31 21.42 -0.95
C GLU A 144 17.17 21.72 -1.92
N LEU A 145 16.24 20.77 -2.02
CA LEU A 145 14.94 20.98 -2.61
C LEU A 145 13.97 21.40 -1.49
N VAL A 146 13.36 22.57 -1.62
CA VAL A 146 12.36 23.03 -0.67
C VAL A 146 10.97 22.65 -1.16
N ALA A 147 10.21 21.96 -0.32
CA ALA A 147 8.84 21.58 -0.57
C ALA A 147 7.91 22.13 0.53
N GLU A 148 6.63 22.04 0.30
CA GLU A 148 5.60 22.51 1.23
C GLU A 148 4.55 21.43 1.46
N ARG A 149 4.15 21.27 2.73
CA ARG A 149 3.03 20.42 3.13
C ARG A 149 2.24 21.09 4.25
N GLY A 150 0.94 21.36 4.02
CA GLY A 150 0.08 22.02 4.99
C GLY A 150 0.57 23.43 5.40
N GLY A 151 1.09 24.21 4.45
CA GLY A 151 1.64 25.53 4.70
C GLY A 151 3.00 25.56 5.39
N ARG A 152 3.60 24.41 5.72
CA ARG A 152 4.91 24.27 6.35
C ARG A 152 5.96 23.88 5.34
N ALA A 153 7.14 24.50 5.44
CA ALA A 153 8.26 24.21 4.56
C ALA A 153 9.13 23.07 5.14
N LEU A 154 9.59 22.22 4.25
CA LEU A 154 10.57 21.17 4.52
C LEU A 154 11.65 21.19 3.45
N ALA A 155 12.87 20.85 3.82
CA ALA A 155 13.99 20.69 2.91
C ALA A 155 14.41 19.24 2.80
N VAL A 156 14.75 18.86 1.59
CA VAL A 156 15.26 17.54 1.24
C VAL A 156 16.62 17.75 0.56
N PRO A 157 17.71 17.13 1.05
CA PRO A 157 18.98 17.15 0.34
C PRO A 157 18.78 16.68 -1.10
N LEU A 158 19.27 17.46 -2.07
CA LEU A 158 19.07 17.14 -3.49
C LEU A 158 19.69 15.81 -3.88
N SER A 159 20.73 15.38 -3.16
CA SER A 159 21.36 14.07 -3.33
C SER A 159 20.45 12.88 -3.04
N LEU A 160 19.38 13.06 -2.27
CA LEU A 160 18.39 12.01 -1.99
C LEU A 160 17.25 12.02 -3.00
N VAL A 161 17.04 13.10 -3.76
CA VAL A 161 15.89 13.24 -4.66
C VAL A 161 16.17 12.45 -5.94
N VAL A 162 15.41 11.40 -6.16
CA VAL A 162 15.45 10.61 -7.40
C VAL A 162 14.58 11.28 -8.46
N GLN A 163 13.35 11.69 -8.10
CA GLN A 163 12.42 12.27 -9.04
C GLN A 163 11.30 13.05 -8.32
N VAL A 164 10.74 14.03 -9.03
CA VAL A 164 9.49 14.72 -8.67
C VAL A 164 8.40 14.22 -9.62
N ILE A 165 7.29 13.74 -9.07
CA ILE A 165 6.20 13.13 -9.84
C ILE A 165 4.91 13.87 -9.49
N GLU A 166 4.25 14.41 -10.48
CA GLU A 166 2.96 15.08 -10.33
C GLU A 166 1.82 14.17 -10.74
N ARG A 167 0.67 14.30 -10.07
CA ARG A 167 -0.58 13.61 -10.41
C ARG A 167 -0.45 12.09 -10.55
N ALA A 168 0.35 11.48 -9.71
CA ALA A 168 0.53 10.04 -9.72
C ALA A 168 -0.73 9.32 -9.21
N ARG A 169 -1.01 8.16 -9.83
CA ARG A 169 -2.04 7.25 -9.32
C ARG A 169 -1.43 6.34 -8.27
N LEU A 170 -2.02 6.35 -7.08
CA LEU A 170 -1.64 5.45 -5.99
C LEU A 170 -2.63 4.29 -5.89
N SER A 171 -2.10 3.10 -5.61
CA SER A 171 -2.90 1.92 -5.27
C SER A 171 -2.98 1.81 -3.75
N PRO A 172 -4.18 1.87 -3.16
CA PRO A 172 -4.34 1.78 -1.72
C PRO A 172 -3.91 0.41 -1.18
N VAL A 173 -3.39 0.38 0.04
CA VAL A 173 -3.04 -0.85 0.76
C VAL A 173 -3.87 -0.90 2.04
N PRO A 174 -4.77 -1.87 2.20
CA PRO A 174 -5.49 -2.07 3.44
C PRO A 174 -4.55 -2.43 4.59
N LEU A 175 -4.95 -2.12 5.82
CA LEU A 175 -4.15 -2.33 7.02
C LEU A 175 -2.76 -1.69 6.95
N ALA A 176 -2.60 -0.64 6.15
CA ALA A 176 -1.38 0.13 6.11
C ALA A 176 -1.23 0.98 7.40
N PRO A 177 0.01 1.28 7.81
CA PRO A 177 0.21 2.16 8.97
C PRO A 177 -0.28 3.58 8.70
N PRO A 178 -0.61 4.35 9.75
CA PRO A 178 -1.00 5.75 9.60
C PRO A 178 0.04 6.54 8.82
N GLY A 179 -0.44 7.37 7.89
CA GLY A 179 0.43 8.17 7.01
C GLY A 179 0.89 7.47 5.74
N HIS A 180 0.75 6.17 5.61
CA HIS A 180 0.94 5.49 4.34
C HIS A 180 -0.23 5.79 3.41
N ARG A 181 0.05 6.26 2.19
CA ARG A 181 -0.97 6.72 1.22
C ARG A 181 -1.19 5.76 0.06
N GLY A 182 -0.41 4.70 -0.01
CA GLY A 182 -0.53 3.66 -1.03
C GLY A 182 0.79 3.32 -1.69
N LEU A 183 0.69 2.55 -2.76
CA LEU A 183 1.81 2.12 -3.59
C LEU A 183 1.83 2.89 -4.89
N LEU A 184 3.01 3.35 -5.27
CA LEU A 184 3.32 3.95 -6.56
C LEU A 184 4.09 2.94 -7.41
N TYR A 185 3.56 2.58 -8.57
CA TYR A 185 4.34 1.90 -9.60
C TYR A 185 5.04 2.94 -10.46
N HIS A 186 6.35 2.97 -10.43
CA HIS A 186 7.16 3.90 -11.20
C HIS A 186 8.54 3.31 -11.52
N GLY A 187 9.06 3.53 -12.75
CA GLY A 187 10.37 3.03 -13.15
C GLY A 187 10.52 1.50 -13.06
N ARG A 188 9.44 0.73 -13.30
CA ARG A 188 9.38 -0.74 -13.16
C ARG A 188 9.64 -1.23 -11.72
N ALA A 189 9.41 -0.38 -10.74
CA ALA A 189 9.50 -0.71 -9.34
C ALA A 189 8.25 -0.24 -8.56
N LEU A 190 8.04 -0.82 -7.41
CA LEU A 190 6.94 -0.49 -6.52
C LEU A 190 7.49 0.26 -5.30
N HIS A 191 6.94 1.43 -5.03
CA HIS A 191 7.38 2.32 -3.96
C HIS A 191 6.25 2.60 -2.99
N SER A 192 6.52 2.56 -1.69
CA SER A 192 5.62 3.07 -0.66
C SER A 192 5.56 4.59 -0.71
N VAL A 193 4.36 5.16 -0.62
CA VAL A 193 4.17 6.61 -0.56
C VAL A 193 3.63 7.00 0.81
N TRP A 194 4.27 7.97 1.40
CA TRP A 194 3.99 8.46 2.75
C TRP A 194 3.59 9.94 2.73
N ASP A 195 2.63 10.29 3.55
CA ASP A 195 2.30 11.68 3.81
C ASP A 195 3.31 12.28 4.80
N VAL A 196 4.00 13.30 4.35
CA VAL A 196 4.96 14.04 5.17
C VAL A 196 4.34 14.60 6.43
N ALA A 197 3.11 15.11 6.37
CA ALA A 197 2.43 15.63 7.56
C ALA A 197 2.31 14.58 8.65
N SER A 198 1.87 13.36 8.27
CA SER A 198 1.75 12.24 9.21
C SER A 198 3.10 11.80 9.76
N LEU A 199 4.16 11.76 8.92
CA LEU A 199 5.49 11.37 9.36
C LEU A 199 6.09 12.36 10.37
N LEU A 200 5.79 13.65 10.23
CA LEU A 200 6.33 14.72 11.06
C LEU A 200 5.39 15.18 12.17
N GLY A 201 4.25 14.49 12.35
CA GLY A 201 3.24 14.88 13.35
C GLY A 201 2.60 16.24 13.08
N TRP A 202 2.53 16.65 11.81
CA TRP A 202 1.89 17.90 11.42
C TRP A 202 0.39 17.69 11.23
N PRO A 203 -0.42 18.75 11.40
CA PRO A 203 -1.83 18.68 11.05
C PRO A 203 -2.01 18.31 9.57
N ASP A 204 -2.93 17.41 9.28
CA ASP A 204 -3.30 17.08 7.91
C ASP A 204 -4.12 18.23 7.34
N SER A 205 -3.51 19.04 6.50
CA SER A 205 -4.12 20.18 5.83
C SER A 205 -3.59 20.25 4.39
N GLY A 206 -4.49 20.64 3.47
CA GLY A 206 -4.14 20.75 2.05
C GLY A 206 -4.53 19.53 1.22
N LYS A 207 -4.23 19.62 -0.07
CA LYS A 207 -4.44 18.54 -1.05
C LYS A 207 -3.09 18.23 -1.70
N PRO A 208 -2.35 17.26 -1.17
CA PRO A 208 -1.05 16.94 -1.73
C PRO A 208 -1.21 16.32 -3.12
N GLU A 209 -0.48 16.85 -4.10
CA GLU A 209 -0.54 16.41 -5.51
C GLU A 209 0.82 16.00 -6.06
N VAL A 210 1.89 16.25 -5.31
CA VAL A 210 3.25 16.00 -5.74
C VAL A 210 3.90 14.92 -4.88
N ILE A 211 4.59 13.98 -5.51
CA ILE A 211 5.38 12.97 -4.85
C ILE A 211 6.85 13.25 -5.10
N LEU A 212 7.62 13.40 -4.03
CA LEU A 212 9.07 13.39 -4.07
C LEU A 212 9.53 11.95 -3.89
N LEU A 213 10.07 11.34 -4.93
CA LEU A 213 10.67 10.01 -4.83
C LEU A 213 12.11 10.19 -4.31
N LEU A 214 12.39 9.61 -3.17
CA LEU A 214 13.68 9.72 -2.48
C LEU A 214 14.35 8.36 -2.37
N ASP A 215 15.67 8.36 -2.47
CA ASP A 215 16.51 7.24 -2.04
C ASP A 215 17.27 7.64 -0.77
N ALA A 216 16.88 7.06 0.34
CA ALA A 216 17.46 7.30 1.64
C ALA A 216 18.12 6.02 2.16
N GLY A 217 19.43 5.88 1.90
CA GLY A 217 20.21 4.74 2.38
C GLY A 217 19.82 3.40 1.72
N GLY A 218 19.52 3.41 0.43
CA GLY A 218 19.11 2.22 -0.34
C GLY A 218 17.63 1.86 -0.21
N THR A 219 16.86 2.68 0.50
CA THR A 219 15.40 2.57 0.56
C THR A 219 14.77 3.68 -0.26
N THR A 220 14.10 3.29 -1.35
CA THR A 220 13.37 4.26 -2.19
C THR A 220 11.92 4.34 -1.74
N ALA A 221 11.47 5.56 -1.41
CA ALA A 221 10.09 5.82 -1.00
C ALA A 221 9.59 7.17 -1.53
N GLY A 222 8.29 7.29 -1.71
CA GLY A 222 7.63 8.53 -2.09
C GLY A 222 7.19 9.35 -0.87
N LEU A 223 7.43 10.65 -0.91
CA LEU A 223 6.89 11.61 0.05
C LEU A 223 5.83 12.48 -0.62
N LEU A 224 4.63 12.45 -0.10
CA LEU A 224 3.52 13.23 -0.61
C LEU A 224 3.55 14.64 -0.01
N VAL A 225 3.64 15.66 -0.88
CA VAL A 225 3.71 17.08 -0.54
C VAL A 225 2.69 17.88 -1.36
N ASP A 226 2.37 19.10 -0.94
CA ASP A 226 1.43 19.95 -1.68
C ASP A 226 2.10 20.49 -2.95
N ARG A 227 3.34 20.97 -2.82
CA ARG A 227 4.13 21.53 -3.94
C ARG A 227 5.62 21.56 -3.66
N VAL A 228 6.38 21.67 -4.71
CA VAL A 228 7.81 21.99 -4.67
C VAL A 228 7.98 23.51 -4.90
N ARG A 229 8.76 24.17 -4.05
CA ARG A 229 9.05 25.59 -4.16
C ARG A 229 10.28 25.86 -5.07
N GLY A 230 11.25 24.94 -5.08
CA GLY A 230 12.47 25.04 -5.87
C GLY A 230 13.71 24.68 -5.09
N LEU A 231 14.88 25.03 -5.66
CA LEU A 231 16.19 24.84 -5.03
C LEU A 231 16.54 26.09 -4.22
N GLY A 232 17.14 25.90 -3.06
CA GLY A 232 17.69 26.95 -2.25
C GLY A 232 17.09 27.07 -0.86
N GLU A 233 17.48 28.13 -0.16
CA GLU A 233 16.98 28.42 1.18
C GLU A 233 15.53 28.89 1.13
N GLY A 234 14.67 28.19 1.88
CA GLY A 234 13.28 28.60 2.07
C GLY A 234 13.19 29.89 2.90
N ALA A 235 12.34 30.82 2.54
CA ALA A 235 11.96 31.94 3.40
C ALA A 235 11.18 31.39 4.61
N GLY A 236 11.73 31.53 5.82
CA GLY A 236 11.12 31.09 7.07
C GLY A 236 11.69 29.79 7.64
N PRO A 237 11.09 29.30 8.75
CA PRO A 237 11.55 28.07 9.39
C PRO A 237 11.31 26.87 8.48
N VAL A 238 12.38 26.17 8.11
CA VAL A 238 12.36 25.00 7.24
C VAL A 238 12.79 23.80 8.06
N ARG A 239 11.97 22.75 8.11
CA ARG A 239 12.31 21.47 8.74
C ARG A 239 13.27 20.69 7.85
N ARG A 240 14.27 20.04 8.47
CA ARG A 240 15.30 19.21 7.82
C ARG A 240 15.35 17.83 8.45
N PRO A 241 14.33 17.00 8.25
CA PRO A 241 14.26 15.71 8.91
C PRO A 241 15.38 14.76 8.49
N ARG A 242 15.67 13.81 9.32
CA ARG A 242 16.53 12.67 8.99
C ARG A 242 15.75 11.67 8.13
N TRP A 243 15.78 11.90 6.83
CA TRP A 243 15.04 11.06 5.86
C TRP A 243 15.49 9.60 5.88
N ASP A 244 16.76 9.35 6.12
CA ASP A 244 17.35 8.03 6.31
C ASP A 244 16.68 7.26 7.45
N VAL A 245 16.35 7.93 8.56
CA VAL A 245 15.67 7.34 9.72
C VAL A 245 14.15 7.26 9.52
N LEU A 246 13.54 8.31 8.95
CA LEU A 246 12.10 8.34 8.71
C LEU A 246 11.65 7.27 7.71
N LEU A 247 12.46 6.99 6.70
CA LEU A 247 12.15 6.04 5.63
C LEU A 247 12.78 4.66 5.85
N ALA A 248 13.69 4.51 6.81
CA ALA A 248 14.32 3.23 7.12
C ALA A 248 13.27 2.15 7.42
N PRO A 249 13.50 0.90 6.99
CA PRO A 249 12.74 -0.23 7.48
C PRO A 249 12.86 -0.27 9.01
N GLN A 250 11.75 -0.38 9.72
CA GLN A 250 11.85 -0.61 11.16
C GLN A 250 12.30 -2.06 11.38
N GLU A 251 13.40 -2.27 12.08
CA GLU A 251 13.82 -3.59 12.51
C GLU A 251 12.74 -4.16 13.44
N GLU A 252 12.38 -5.41 13.18
CA GLU A 252 11.43 -6.15 13.99
C GLU A 252 12.09 -6.37 15.37
N GLY A 253 11.55 -5.73 16.39
CA GLY A 253 11.89 -6.00 17.77
C GLY A 253 11.05 -7.14 18.34
#